data_7d558a02efaaff4224c550f26cbbcb93
#
_entry.id   7d558a02efaaff4224c550f26cbbcb93
#
_cell.length_a   1.000
_cell.length_b   1.000
_cell.length_c   1.000
_cell.angle_alpha   90.00
_cell.angle_beta   90.00
_cell.angle_gamma   90.00
#
_symmetry.space_group_name_H-M   'P 1'
#
loop_
_entity.id
_entity.type
_entity.pdbx_description
1 polymer ?
#
loop_
_entity_poly.entity_id
_entity_poly.type
_entity_poly.pdbx_seq_one_letter_code
_entity_poly.pdbx_strand_id
1 'polypeptide(L)'
;MTLKNKNLVTNYSSAKFSWLKSGGNISHLYKVHNSVELNELFSQNDIKAKSFLVIGNLSNTLIKDDGFNGIGIKLLGDFTDVQINSDHMLVGAAVLDIYFSKFCYQKSIAGYEFLYTIPGSIGGNIFMNAGCYNQEIKDKLISVIYYDINQNKIFEKNIGDLQFDYRKGFQKNNTIILYGKFKISYKDQDDIKSLMQEYDIIRRQTQPQKVNCCGSIFKNPKNKSAWKLIKSSIDESFYDGPVKLSKMHSNFFENDPNISANIISSFISKIQKRVKEKHNILLEKELRIID
;
A
#
# COMPACT_ATOMS: atom_id res chain seq x y z
N MET A 1 22.87 -3.38 25.83
CA MET A 1 22.01 -4.24 24.97
C MET A 1 21.81 -3.45 23.68
N THR A 2 22.51 -3.82 22.62
CA THR A 2 22.39 -3.12 21.34
C THR A 2 20.97 -3.32 20.78
N LEU A 3 20.42 -2.32 20.10
CA LEU A 3 19.10 -2.34 19.41
C LEU A 3 18.86 -3.62 18.57
N LYS A 4 19.94 -4.34 18.21
CA LYS A 4 19.93 -5.59 17.44
C LYS A 4 18.93 -6.64 17.94
N ASN A 5 18.59 -6.72 19.23
CA ASN A 5 17.80 -7.82 19.77
C ASN A 5 16.39 -7.42 20.27
N LYS A 6 16.14 -6.18 20.62
CA LYS A 6 14.85 -5.80 21.26
C LYS A 6 13.70 -5.67 20.26
N ASN A 7 14.00 -5.22 19.04
CA ASN A 7 13.00 -4.88 18.01
C ASN A 7 13.06 -5.80 16.77
N LEU A 8 13.87 -6.85 16.81
CA LEU A 8 14.03 -7.80 15.72
C LEU A 8 13.04 -8.97 15.89
N VAL A 9 12.29 -9.23 14.82
CA VAL A 9 11.48 -10.45 14.66
C VAL A 9 12.09 -11.27 13.54
N THR A 10 12.52 -12.49 13.84
CA THR A 10 13.02 -13.43 12.84
C THR A 10 11.89 -14.25 12.25
N ASN A 11 12.04 -14.63 10.99
CA ASN A 11 11.07 -15.45 10.27
C ASN A 11 9.62 -14.91 10.35
N TYR A 12 9.45 -13.64 10.10
CA TYR A 12 8.14 -12.96 10.18
C TYR A 12 7.19 -13.44 9.07
N SER A 13 6.08 -14.04 9.46
CA SER A 13 5.08 -14.54 8.50
C SER A 13 4.30 -13.39 7.84
N SER A 14 4.52 -13.16 6.54
CA SER A 14 3.72 -12.20 5.81
C SER A 14 2.27 -12.67 5.64
N ALA A 15 2.04 -13.96 5.44
CA ALA A 15 0.72 -14.55 5.30
C ALA A 15 -0.20 -14.24 6.49
N LYS A 16 0.33 -14.34 7.71
CA LYS A 16 -0.44 -14.07 8.94
C LYS A 16 -0.99 -12.63 9.00
N PHE A 17 -0.27 -11.67 8.44
CA PHE A 17 -0.55 -10.24 8.59
C PHE A 17 -1.03 -9.58 7.29
N SER A 18 -0.84 -10.22 6.12
CA SER A 18 -1.31 -9.68 4.85
C SER A 18 -2.83 -9.78 4.68
N TRP A 19 -3.37 -8.94 3.84
CA TRP A 19 -4.76 -9.01 3.42
C TRP A 19 -5.05 -10.25 2.56
N LEU A 20 -4.05 -10.76 1.85
CA LEU A 20 -4.14 -11.99 1.07
C LEU A 20 -4.15 -13.26 1.94
N LYS A 21 -3.73 -13.20 3.20
CA LYS A 21 -3.51 -14.38 4.05
C LYS A 21 -2.64 -15.43 3.38
N SER A 22 -1.73 -14.99 2.52
CA SER A 22 -0.79 -15.78 1.74
C SER A 22 0.53 -15.03 1.61
N GLY A 23 1.60 -15.78 1.32
CA GLY A 23 2.94 -15.22 1.11
C GLY A 23 4.01 -15.83 2.00
N GLY A 24 5.24 -15.77 1.53
CA GLY A 24 6.44 -16.25 2.23
C GLY A 24 6.83 -15.36 3.42
N ASN A 25 7.82 -15.81 4.15
CA ASN A 25 8.30 -15.14 5.35
C ASN A 25 9.36 -14.07 5.03
N ILE A 26 9.53 -13.13 5.95
CA ILE A 26 10.64 -12.16 5.95
C ILE A 26 11.65 -12.65 6.97
N SER A 27 12.90 -12.88 6.54
CA SER A 27 13.96 -13.43 7.40
C SER A 27 14.20 -12.62 8.66
N HIS A 28 14.28 -11.31 8.52
CA HIS A 28 14.55 -10.37 9.62
C HIS A 28 13.66 -9.13 9.49
N LEU A 29 12.75 -8.92 10.42
CA LEU A 29 11.91 -7.73 10.47
C LEU A 29 12.30 -6.87 11.67
N TYR A 30 12.73 -5.64 11.41
CA TYR A 30 12.99 -4.64 12.44
C TYR A 30 11.76 -3.76 12.65
N LYS A 31 11.31 -3.67 13.90
CA LYS A 31 10.31 -2.70 14.35
C LYS A 31 11.04 -1.43 14.74
N VAL A 32 10.68 -0.30 14.15
CA VAL A 32 11.36 0.99 14.32
C VAL A 32 10.35 2.01 14.80
N HIS A 33 10.62 2.62 15.97
CA HIS A 33 9.66 3.49 16.64
C HIS A 33 9.95 4.98 16.47
N ASN A 34 11.18 5.34 16.13
CA ASN A 34 11.61 6.74 15.95
C ASN A 34 12.82 6.84 15.03
N SER A 35 13.21 8.06 14.69
CA SER A 35 14.33 8.32 13.79
C SER A 35 15.70 7.96 14.39
N VAL A 36 15.83 7.95 15.70
CA VAL A 36 17.07 7.54 16.39
C VAL A 36 17.32 6.06 16.18
N GLU A 37 16.30 5.21 16.41
CA GLU A 37 16.37 3.76 16.13
C GLU A 37 16.67 3.46 14.66
N LEU A 38 16.13 4.28 13.74
CA LEU A 38 16.40 4.12 12.31
C LEU A 38 17.87 4.44 11.98
N ASN A 39 18.40 5.54 12.54
CA ASN A 39 19.81 5.90 12.40
C ASN A 39 20.73 4.81 12.98
N GLU A 40 20.46 4.30 14.16
CA GLU A 40 21.23 3.24 14.78
C GLU A 40 21.22 1.95 13.96
N LEU A 41 20.06 1.59 13.38
CA LEU A 41 19.93 0.44 12.51
C LEU A 41 20.83 0.56 11.28
N PHE A 42 20.75 1.66 10.54
CA PHE A 42 21.48 1.86 9.29
C PHE A 42 22.91 2.40 9.46
N SER A 43 23.33 2.71 10.67
CA SER A 43 24.77 2.95 10.96
C SER A 43 25.60 1.68 10.93
N GLN A 44 24.97 0.49 10.93
CA GLN A 44 25.64 -0.79 10.86
C GLN A 44 25.88 -1.16 9.38
N ASN A 45 27.15 -1.29 8.99
CA ASN A 45 27.52 -1.58 7.58
C ASN A 45 26.94 -2.89 7.04
N ASP A 46 26.85 -3.93 7.86
CA ASP A 46 26.28 -5.23 7.52
C ASP A 46 24.77 -5.16 7.24
N ILE A 47 24.07 -4.25 7.87
CA ILE A 47 22.64 -3.94 7.63
C ILE A 47 22.47 -3.12 6.37
N LYS A 48 23.27 -2.06 6.23
CA LYS A 48 23.20 -1.12 5.11
C LYS A 48 23.46 -1.79 3.74
N ALA A 49 24.28 -2.83 3.73
CA ALA A 49 24.61 -3.59 2.52
C ALA A 49 23.51 -4.55 2.05
N LYS A 50 22.48 -4.80 2.87
CA LYS A 50 21.40 -5.73 2.53
C LYS A 50 20.27 -5.04 1.78
N SER A 51 19.56 -5.80 0.96
CA SER A 51 18.27 -5.36 0.43
C SER A 51 17.26 -5.19 1.55
N PHE A 52 16.35 -4.21 1.41
CA PHE A 52 15.34 -3.97 2.43
C PHE A 52 13.94 -3.77 1.83
N LEU A 53 12.93 -4.03 2.65
CA LEU A 53 11.53 -3.91 2.31
C LEU A 53 10.78 -3.18 3.44
N VAL A 54 10.23 -2.02 3.15
CA VAL A 54 9.35 -1.32 4.12
C VAL A 54 7.97 -1.96 4.09
N ILE A 55 7.50 -2.36 5.26
CA ILE A 55 6.22 -3.05 5.44
C ILE A 55 5.17 -2.05 5.93
N GLY A 56 4.21 -1.74 5.08
CA GLY A 56 3.00 -1.00 5.44
C GLY A 56 1.94 -1.94 6.05
N ASN A 57 0.71 -1.87 5.53
CA ASN A 57 -0.41 -2.72 5.95
C ASN A 57 -0.55 -4.03 5.16
N LEU A 58 0.42 -4.37 4.28
CA LEU A 58 0.43 -5.56 3.42
C LEU A 58 -0.89 -5.77 2.64
N SER A 59 -1.56 -4.69 2.27
CA SER A 59 -2.81 -4.73 1.50
C SER A 59 -2.59 -4.83 -0.02
N ASN A 60 -1.37 -4.51 -0.50
CA ASN A 60 -1.00 -4.54 -1.92
C ASN A 60 0.37 -5.18 -2.14
N THR A 61 0.72 -6.19 -1.34
CA THR A 61 2.04 -6.83 -1.41
C THR A 61 1.90 -8.34 -1.22
N LEU A 62 2.49 -9.11 -2.11
CA LEU A 62 2.63 -10.56 -2.04
C LEU A 62 4.12 -10.89 -2.02
N ILE A 63 4.60 -11.55 -0.97
CA ILE A 63 5.97 -12.09 -0.91
C ILE A 63 5.91 -13.51 -1.45
N LYS A 64 6.80 -13.88 -2.38
CA LYS A 64 6.85 -15.25 -2.93
C LYS A 64 7.15 -16.29 -1.85
N ASP A 65 6.86 -17.55 -2.13
CA ASP A 65 6.95 -18.65 -1.15
C ASP A 65 8.38 -18.83 -0.58
N ASP A 66 9.42 -18.53 -1.37
CA ASP A 66 10.82 -18.54 -0.92
C ASP A 66 11.12 -17.49 0.16
N GLY A 67 10.19 -16.55 0.36
CA GLY A 67 10.31 -15.48 1.33
C GLY A 67 11.22 -14.34 0.86
N PHE A 68 11.41 -13.36 1.74
CA PHE A 68 12.32 -12.24 1.53
C PHE A 68 13.55 -12.38 2.43
N ASN A 69 14.69 -12.66 1.82
CA ASN A 69 15.97 -12.89 2.55
C ASN A 69 16.74 -11.57 2.80
N GLY A 70 16.05 -10.45 2.88
CA GLY A 70 16.58 -9.14 3.23
C GLY A 70 16.08 -8.68 4.60
N ILE A 71 16.04 -7.38 4.76
CA ILE A 71 15.58 -6.71 5.98
C ILE A 71 14.21 -6.11 5.76
N GLY A 72 13.20 -6.59 6.47
CA GLY A 72 11.91 -5.93 6.62
C GLY A 72 12.00 -4.80 7.63
N ILE A 73 11.36 -3.69 7.34
CA ILE A 73 11.25 -2.53 8.25
C ILE A 73 9.78 -2.24 8.48
N LYS A 74 9.37 -2.27 9.73
CA LYS A 74 8.02 -1.91 10.18
C LYS A 74 8.11 -0.65 11.03
N LEU A 75 7.57 0.46 10.52
CA LEU A 75 7.48 1.71 11.26
C LEU A 75 6.35 1.64 12.29
N LEU A 76 6.61 2.13 13.50
CA LEU A 76 5.71 2.18 14.66
C LEU A 76 5.97 3.50 15.44
N GLY A 77 5.47 3.60 16.66
CA GLY A 77 5.75 4.73 17.56
C GLY A 77 5.45 6.08 16.92
N ASP A 78 6.43 6.99 16.87
CA ASP A 78 6.30 8.35 16.34
C ASP A 78 5.72 8.39 14.91
N PHE A 79 5.93 7.32 14.14
CA PHE A 79 5.44 7.21 12.77
C PHE A 79 3.94 6.85 12.66
N THR A 80 3.26 6.66 13.80
CA THR A 80 1.81 6.43 13.87
C THR A 80 1.02 7.67 14.27
N ASP A 81 1.68 8.82 14.45
CA ASP A 81 1.06 10.04 14.95
C ASP A 81 0.54 10.93 13.83
N VAL A 82 -0.50 11.72 14.17
CA VAL A 82 -1.04 12.79 13.35
C VAL A 82 -0.99 14.09 14.16
N GLN A 83 -0.26 15.07 13.65
CA GLN A 83 -0.12 16.38 14.27
C GLN A 83 -0.74 17.45 13.37
N ILE A 84 -1.57 18.33 13.95
CA ILE A 84 -2.13 19.50 13.27
C ILE A 84 -1.27 20.70 13.64
N ASN A 85 -0.70 21.33 12.63
CA ASN A 85 -0.03 22.63 12.75
C ASN A 85 -0.94 23.74 12.19
N SER A 86 -0.48 24.98 12.21
CA SER A 86 -1.28 26.14 11.77
C SER A 86 -1.75 26.05 10.31
N ASP A 87 -0.93 25.49 9.42
CA ASP A 87 -1.12 25.51 7.97
C ASP A 87 -1.11 24.10 7.31
N HIS A 88 -0.73 23.07 8.06
CA HIS A 88 -0.65 21.71 7.54
C HIS A 88 -0.83 20.63 8.63
N MET A 89 -1.09 19.41 8.22
CA MET A 89 -0.98 18.22 9.06
C MET A 89 0.34 17.51 8.77
N LEU A 90 1.05 17.10 9.82
CA LEU A 90 2.17 16.16 9.74
C LEU A 90 1.65 14.78 10.10
N VAL A 91 1.73 13.82 9.16
CA VAL A 91 1.13 12.50 9.30
C VAL A 91 2.19 11.43 9.13
N GLY A 92 2.34 10.58 10.12
CA GLY A 92 3.29 9.47 10.11
C GLY A 92 2.98 8.42 9.05
N ALA A 93 4.02 7.86 8.44
CA ALA A 93 3.89 6.90 7.34
C ALA A 93 3.21 5.58 7.76
N ALA A 94 3.21 5.24 9.03
CA ALA A 94 2.55 4.05 9.58
C ALA A 94 1.09 4.29 10.00
N VAL A 95 0.58 5.53 9.93
CA VAL A 95 -0.84 5.83 10.17
C VAL A 95 -1.68 5.08 9.15
N LEU A 96 -2.71 4.37 9.63
CA LEU A 96 -3.65 3.66 8.76
C LEU A 96 -4.64 4.63 8.11
N ASP A 97 -4.98 4.39 6.86
CA ASP A 97 -5.86 5.25 6.06
C ASP A 97 -7.21 5.50 6.71
N ILE A 98 -7.85 4.44 7.18
CA ILE A 98 -9.14 4.52 7.85
C ILE A 98 -9.07 5.35 9.15
N TYR A 99 -7.96 5.23 9.88
CA TYR A 99 -7.74 6.04 11.08
C TYR A 99 -7.56 7.50 10.73
N PHE A 100 -6.73 7.81 9.71
CA PHE A 100 -6.49 9.18 9.27
C PHE A 100 -7.77 9.84 8.73
N SER A 101 -8.54 9.14 7.91
CA SER A 101 -9.83 9.65 7.43
C SER A 101 -10.82 9.95 8.57
N LYS A 102 -10.93 9.06 9.55
CA LYS A 102 -11.76 9.30 10.75
C LYS A 102 -11.25 10.46 11.60
N PHE A 103 -9.93 10.59 11.76
CA PHE A 103 -9.32 11.72 12.46
C PHE A 103 -9.67 13.04 11.77
N CYS A 104 -9.54 13.11 10.44
CA CYS A 104 -9.89 14.27 9.66
C CYS A 104 -11.39 14.63 9.83
N TYR A 105 -12.29 13.64 9.75
CA TYR A 105 -13.71 13.84 10.02
C TYR A 105 -13.95 14.45 11.41
N GLN A 106 -13.34 13.91 12.48
CA GLN A 106 -13.49 14.41 13.85
C GLN A 106 -12.98 15.85 14.03
N LYS A 107 -12.06 16.29 13.17
CA LYS A 107 -11.50 17.64 13.17
C LYS A 107 -12.11 18.57 12.11
N SER A 108 -13.20 18.15 11.47
CA SER A 108 -13.86 18.89 10.37
C SER A 108 -12.92 19.22 9.20
N ILE A 109 -11.93 18.34 8.93
CA ILE A 109 -10.96 18.50 7.84
C ILE A 109 -11.40 17.61 6.66
N ALA A 110 -11.70 18.26 5.53
CA ALA A 110 -12.19 17.63 4.32
C ALA A 110 -11.08 17.23 3.34
N GLY A 111 -11.43 16.32 2.41
CA GLY A 111 -10.60 15.89 1.30
C GLY A 111 -9.81 14.62 1.56
N TYR A 112 -10.13 13.92 2.64
CA TYR A 112 -9.53 12.63 3.04
C TYR A 112 -10.57 11.52 3.18
N GLU A 113 -11.81 11.77 2.75
CA GLU A 113 -12.94 10.84 2.83
C GLU A 113 -12.69 9.57 2.00
N PHE A 114 -12.01 9.71 0.85
CA PHE A 114 -11.67 8.59 -0.02
C PHE A 114 -10.76 7.55 0.65
N LEU A 115 -9.94 7.96 1.63
CA LEU A 115 -9.07 7.06 2.39
C LEU A 115 -9.85 6.15 3.34
N TYR A 116 -11.08 6.50 3.71
CA TYR A 116 -11.92 5.70 4.60
C TYR A 116 -12.11 4.27 4.11
N THR A 117 -12.09 4.09 2.81
CA THR A 117 -12.31 2.78 2.18
C THR A 117 -11.03 2.08 1.70
N ILE A 118 -9.86 2.72 1.81
CA ILE A 118 -8.58 2.13 1.39
C ILE A 118 -7.94 1.39 2.58
N PRO A 119 -7.57 0.11 2.45
CA PRO A 119 -6.97 -0.67 3.54
C PRO A 119 -5.44 -0.50 3.60
N GLY A 120 -4.94 0.71 3.47
CA GLY A 120 -3.51 1.02 3.38
C GLY A 120 -2.93 1.71 4.62
N SER A 121 -1.78 2.31 4.41
CA SER A 121 -1.13 3.25 5.32
C SER A 121 -0.62 4.45 4.53
N ILE A 122 -0.46 5.58 5.18
CA ILE A 122 -0.04 6.84 4.55
C ILE A 122 1.27 6.69 3.77
N GLY A 123 2.27 6.00 4.32
CA GLY A 123 3.53 5.73 3.61
C GLY A 123 3.33 4.88 2.35
N GLY A 124 2.46 3.85 2.43
CA GLY A 124 2.08 3.04 1.27
C GLY A 124 1.36 3.85 0.20
N ASN A 125 0.47 4.75 0.60
CA ASN A 125 -0.26 5.63 -0.33
C ASN A 125 0.66 6.65 -1.01
N ILE A 126 1.59 7.26 -0.27
CA ILE A 126 2.59 8.16 -0.85
C ILE A 126 3.48 7.40 -1.83
N PHE A 127 3.89 6.17 -1.49
CA PHE A 127 4.71 5.32 -2.36
C PHE A 127 3.99 4.95 -3.67
N MET A 128 2.70 4.63 -3.59
CA MET A 128 1.90 4.17 -4.74
C MET A 128 1.14 5.30 -5.45
N ASN A 129 1.11 6.51 -4.92
CA ASN A 129 0.11 7.53 -5.30
C ASN A 129 -1.29 6.91 -5.30
N ALA A 130 -1.66 6.32 -4.16
CA ALA A 130 -2.94 5.63 -4.05
C ALA A 130 -4.11 6.61 -4.17
N GLY A 131 -5.21 6.12 -4.71
CA GLY A 131 -6.41 6.92 -4.86
C GLY A 131 -7.61 6.14 -5.37
N CYS A 132 -8.78 6.69 -5.16
CA CYS A 132 -10.06 6.24 -5.67
C CYS A 132 -11.03 7.42 -5.77
N TYR A 133 -12.17 7.23 -6.41
CA TYR A 133 -13.21 8.26 -6.58
C TYR A 133 -12.66 9.57 -7.18
N ASN A 134 -11.78 9.45 -8.20
CA ASN A 134 -11.11 10.58 -8.89
C ASN A 134 -10.25 11.45 -7.97
N GLN A 135 -9.81 10.94 -6.82
CA GLN A 135 -8.87 11.59 -5.91
C GLN A 135 -7.62 10.73 -5.76
N GLU A 136 -6.47 11.37 -5.63
CA GLU A 136 -5.18 10.73 -5.37
C GLU A 136 -4.50 11.40 -4.17
N ILE A 137 -3.64 10.66 -3.45
CA ILE A 137 -2.97 11.20 -2.26
C ILE A 137 -2.12 12.45 -2.60
N LYS A 138 -1.54 12.52 -3.80
CA LYS A 138 -0.76 13.68 -4.27
C LYS A 138 -1.53 14.99 -4.27
N ASP A 139 -2.86 14.97 -4.46
CA ASP A 139 -3.69 16.16 -4.55
C ASP A 139 -3.73 16.94 -3.23
N LYS A 140 -3.53 16.21 -2.13
CA LYS A 140 -3.52 16.73 -0.76
C LYS A 140 -2.13 16.86 -0.16
N LEU A 141 -1.11 16.25 -0.77
CA LEU A 141 0.25 16.24 -0.28
C LEU A 141 0.94 17.61 -0.53
N ILE A 142 1.68 18.10 0.46
CA ILE A 142 2.53 19.30 0.37
C ILE A 142 3.97 18.85 0.15
N SER A 143 4.45 17.93 1.00
CA SER A 143 5.82 17.40 0.94
C SER A 143 5.89 15.99 1.51
N VAL A 144 6.98 15.31 1.20
CA VAL A 144 7.35 14.00 1.74
C VAL A 144 8.61 14.15 2.58
N ILE A 145 8.55 13.68 3.82
CA ILE A 145 9.70 13.57 4.70
C ILE A 145 10.17 12.12 4.69
N TYR A 146 11.42 11.90 4.33
CA TYR A 146 11.98 10.57 4.15
C TYR A 146 13.40 10.46 4.71
N TYR A 147 13.77 9.27 5.10
CA TYR A 147 15.13 8.90 5.48
C TYR A 147 15.87 8.36 4.25
N ASP A 148 17.08 8.89 4.00
CA ASP A 148 17.99 8.40 2.96
C ASP A 148 19.04 7.50 3.64
N ILE A 149 18.99 6.20 3.31
CA ILE A 149 19.85 5.18 3.93
C ILE A 149 21.32 5.39 3.57
N ASN A 150 21.62 5.88 2.36
CA ASN A 150 22.99 6.09 1.92
C ASN A 150 23.65 7.21 2.70
N GLN A 151 22.90 8.27 3.02
CA GLN A 151 23.38 9.47 3.69
C GLN A 151 23.17 9.44 5.20
N ASN A 152 22.39 8.48 5.72
CA ASN A 152 21.93 8.42 7.12
C ASN A 152 21.32 9.76 7.59
N LYS A 153 20.47 10.36 6.73
CA LYS A 153 19.85 11.67 6.99
C LYS A 153 18.39 11.70 6.59
N ILE A 154 17.66 12.56 7.28
CA ILE A 154 16.27 12.86 6.94
C ILE A 154 16.25 14.07 6.00
N PHE A 155 15.43 13.97 4.98
CA PHE A 155 15.19 15.01 3.99
C PHE A 155 13.71 15.27 3.85
N GLU A 156 13.38 16.47 3.40
CA GLU A 156 12.06 16.86 2.96
C GLU A 156 12.10 17.25 1.49
N LYS A 157 11.09 16.84 0.72
CA LYS A 157 10.89 17.28 -0.66
C LYS A 157 9.46 17.72 -0.88
N ASN A 158 9.29 18.89 -1.47
CA ASN A 158 7.98 19.41 -1.86
C ASN A 158 7.38 18.59 -3.00
N ILE A 159 6.04 18.50 -3.03
CA ILE A 159 5.32 17.75 -4.07
C ILE A 159 5.65 18.26 -5.48
N GLY A 160 5.88 19.57 -5.66
CA GLY A 160 6.26 20.17 -6.94
C GLY A 160 7.61 19.70 -7.49
N ASP A 161 8.50 19.19 -6.63
CA ASP A 161 9.81 18.66 -7.01
C ASP A 161 9.79 17.15 -7.23
N LEU A 162 8.61 16.53 -7.14
CA LEU A 162 8.42 15.09 -7.23
C LEU A 162 7.59 14.73 -8.46
N GLN A 163 7.93 13.61 -9.08
CA GLN A 163 7.18 13.09 -10.21
C GLN A 163 6.18 12.03 -9.72
N PHE A 164 4.93 12.47 -9.51
CA PHE A 164 3.81 11.58 -9.23
C PHE A 164 2.99 11.33 -10.49
N ASP A 165 2.65 10.08 -10.73
CA ASP A 165 1.80 9.67 -11.84
C ASP A 165 0.77 8.64 -11.34
N TYR A 166 -0.14 8.20 -12.19
CA TYR A 166 -1.13 7.17 -11.88
C TYR A 166 -0.48 5.91 -11.33
N ARG A 167 -0.76 5.58 -10.06
CA ARG A 167 -0.17 4.45 -9.32
C ARG A 167 1.36 4.45 -9.28
N LYS A 168 1.95 5.64 -9.27
CA LYS A 168 3.40 5.86 -9.14
C LYS A 168 3.63 7.11 -8.31
N GLY A 169 4.02 6.92 -7.05
CA GLY A 169 4.31 8.00 -6.11
C GLY A 169 5.81 8.14 -5.82
N PHE A 170 6.15 8.41 -4.58
CA PHE A 170 7.54 8.59 -4.15
C PHE A 170 8.27 7.24 -4.05
N GLN A 171 9.01 6.88 -5.10
CA GLN A 171 9.73 5.60 -5.24
C GLN A 171 11.24 5.82 -5.43
N LYS A 172 11.84 6.66 -4.58
CA LYS A 172 13.31 6.84 -4.58
C LYS A 172 13.98 5.63 -3.93
N ASN A 173 15.01 5.07 -4.61
CA ASN A 173 15.79 3.96 -4.08
C ASN A 173 16.49 4.32 -2.78
N ASN A 174 16.69 3.33 -1.92
CA ASN A 174 17.38 3.48 -0.64
C ASN A 174 16.79 4.57 0.27
N THR A 175 15.47 4.71 0.24
CA THR A 175 14.76 5.66 1.10
C THR A 175 13.57 5.02 1.82
N ILE A 176 13.23 5.58 2.97
CA ILE A 176 12.09 5.19 3.79
C ILE A 176 11.24 6.43 4.03
N ILE A 177 9.99 6.42 3.58
CA ILE A 177 9.03 7.49 3.87
C ILE A 177 8.73 7.46 5.36
N LEU A 178 8.90 8.59 6.04
CA LEU A 178 8.66 8.74 7.48
C LEU A 178 7.36 9.49 7.76
N TYR A 179 7.12 10.58 7.02
CA TYR A 179 5.93 11.42 7.17
C TYR A 179 5.51 12.01 5.83
N GLY A 180 4.23 12.34 5.72
CA GLY A 180 3.72 13.28 4.73
C GLY A 180 3.23 14.57 5.39
N LYS A 181 3.49 15.73 4.78
CA LYS A 181 2.80 16.97 5.11
C LYS A 181 1.58 17.12 4.21
N PHE A 182 0.43 17.43 4.79
CA PHE A 182 -0.84 17.47 4.08
C PHE A 182 -1.58 18.78 4.28
N LYS A 183 -2.29 19.20 3.25
CA LYS A 183 -3.12 20.42 3.25
C LYS A 183 -4.26 20.29 4.26
N ILE A 184 -4.65 21.41 4.87
CA ILE A 184 -5.86 21.52 5.70
C ILE A 184 -6.92 22.29 4.92
N SER A 185 -8.13 21.76 4.90
CA SER A 185 -9.31 22.43 4.35
C SER A 185 -10.51 22.06 5.24
N TYR A 186 -11.07 23.03 5.92
CA TYR A 186 -12.21 22.79 6.81
C TYR A 186 -13.51 22.77 6.03
N LYS A 187 -14.41 21.87 6.44
CA LYS A 187 -15.76 21.75 5.91
C LYS A 187 -16.73 21.32 7.01
N ASP A 188 -18.01 21.48 6.76
CA ASP A 188 -19.04 20.98 7.67
C ASP A 188 -18.87 19.46 7.90
N GLN A 189 -19.03 19.04 9.16
CA GLN A 189 -18.76 17.66 9.56
C GLN A 189 -19.80 16.68 8.98
N ASP A 190 -21.04 17.13 8.79
CA ASP A 190 -22.10 16.30 8.20
C ASP A 190 -21.86 16.08 6.70
N ASP A 191 -21.31 17.07 5.99
CA ASP A 191 -20.88 16.91 4.60
C ASP A 191 -19.78 15.86 4.45
N ILE A 192 -18.76 15.92 5.32
CA ILE A 192 -17.65 14.95 5.34
C ILE A 192 -18.20 13.55 5.61
N LYS A 193 -19.06 13.41 6.60
CA LYS A 193 -19.69 12.14 6.97
C LYS A 193 -20.53 11.56 5.84
N SER A 194 -21.33 12.40 5.20
CA SER A 194 -22.18 11.99 4.08
C SER A 194 -21.34 11.45 2.93
N LEU A 195 -20.23 12.10 2.58
CA LEU A 195 -19.33 11.66 1.53
C LEU A 195 -18.59 10.34 1.89
N MET A 196 -18.16 10.18 3.15
CA MET A 196 -17.58 8.92 3.63
C MET A 196 -18.59 7.77 3.52
N GLN A 197 -19.86 8.01 3.86
CA GLN A 197 -20.91 7.01 3.73
C GLN A 197 -21.20 6.66 2.27
N GLU A 198 -21.25 7.66 1.39
CA GLU A 198 -21.41 7.45 -0.05
C GLU A 198 -20.30 6.55 -0.62
N TYR A 199 -19.04 6.83 -0.30
CA TYR A 199 -17.91 6.02 -0.75
C TYR A 199 -17.95 4.59 -0.20
N ASP A 200 -18.36 4.41 1.06
CA ASP A 200 -18.53 3.07 1.64
C ASP A 200 -19.63 2.27 0.92
N ILE A 201 -20.76 2.90 0.61
CA ILE A 201 -21.86 2.28 -0.16
C ILE A 201 -21.37 1.88 -1.56
N ILE A 202 -20.74 2.80 -2.29
CA ILE A 202 -20.21 2.52 -3.63
C ILE A 202 -19.23 1.35 -3.57
N ARG A 203 -18.32 1.33 -2.60
CA ARG A 203 -17.34 0.26 -2.47
C ARG A 203 -17.99 -1.09 -2.21
N ARG A 204 -18.97 -1.16 -1.30
CA ARG A 204 -19.71 -2.39 -0.99
C ARG A 204 -20.49 -2.92 -2.18
N GLN A 205 -21.00 -2.04 -3.03
CA GLN A 205 -21.74 -2.41 -4.24
C GLN A 205 -20.85 -2.86 -5.40
N THR A 206 -19.58 -2.43 -5.43
CA THR A 206 -18.71 -2.60 -6.61
C THR A 206 -17.50 -3.48 -6.37
N GLN A 207 -17.14 -3.79 -5.12
CA GLN A 207 -15.93 -4.56 -4.79
C GLN A 207 -16.25 -5.66 -3.76
N PRO A 208 -15.54 -6.81 -3.84
CA PRO A 208 -15.75 -7.91 -2.91
C PRO A 208 -15.44 -7.49 -1.47
N GLN A 209 -16.23 -7.98 -0.52
CA GLN A 209 -16.11 -7.67 0.89
C GLN A 209 -15.79 -8.92 1.70
N LYS A 210 -15.03 -8.76 2.80
CA LYS A 210 -14.72 -9.84 3.75
C LYS A 210 -14.04 -11.06 3.11
N VAL A 211 -13.23 -10.84 2.09
CA VAL A 211 -12.46 -11.87 1.38
C VAL A 211 -10.97 -11.58 1.45
N ASN A 212 -10.14 -12.61 1.26
CA ASN A 212 -8.71 -12.42 1.13
C ASN A 212 -8.43 -11.89 -0.29
N CYS A 213 -8.04 -10.64 -0.39
CA CYS A 213 -7.72 -9.99 -1.66
C CYS A 213 -6.71 -8.86 -1.49
N CYS A 214 -6.14 -8.39 -2.60
CA CYS A 214 -5.17 -7.29 -2.62
C CYS A 214 -5.73 -5.99 -3.21
N GLY A 215 -7.04 -5.87 -3.39
CA GLY A 215 -7.60 -4.82 -4.23
C GLY A 215 -7.45 -5.14 -5.72
N SER A 216 -7.24 -4.12 -6.53
CA SER A 216 -7.02 -4.29 -7.97
C SER A 216 -5.73 -5.04 -8.27
N ILE A 217 -5.82 -6.08 -9.12
CA ILE A 217 -4.65 -6.86 -9.57
C ILE A 217 -3.78 -6.03 -10.52
N PHE A 218 -4.44 -5.33 -11.46
CA PHE A 218 -3.78 -4.60 -12.54
C PHE A 218 -4.20 -3.14 -12.55
N LYS A 219 -3.28 -2.30 -13.00
CA LYS A 219 -3.55 -0.90 -13.33
C LYS A 219 -4.48 -0.81 -14.54
N ASN A 220 -5.27 0.25 -14.60
CA ASN A 220 -6.01 0.55 -15.82
C ASN A 220 -5.07 1.02 -16.92
N PRO A 221 -5.08 0.40 -18.13
CA PRO A 221 -4.37 0.96 -19.28
C PRO A 221 -4.95 2.32 -19.68
N LYS A 222 -4.14 3.12 -20.36
CA LYS A 222 -4.58 4.45 -20.85
C LYS A 222 -5.91 4.34 -21.61
N ASN A 223 -6.93 5.09 -21.16
CA ASN A 223 -8.28 5.14 -21.75
C ASN A 223 -9.03 3.79 -21.78
N LYS A 224 -8.63 2.81 -20.96
CA LYS A 224 -9.29 1.50 -20.90
C LYS A 224 -9.44 1.04 -19.45
N SER A 225 -10.45 0.21 -19.19
CA SER A 225 -10.66 -0.39 -17.88
C SER A 225 -10.13 -1.81 -17.85
N ALA A 226 -9.18 -2.11 -16.94
CA ALA A 226 -8.61 -3.44 -16.79
C ALA A 226 -9.70 -4.51 -16.54
N TRP A 227 -10.69 -4.21 -15.68
CA TRP A 227 -11.75 -5.16 -15.37
C TRP A 227 -12.61 -5.53 -16.58
N LYS A 228 -12.88 -4.57 -17.53
CA LYS A 228 -13.61 -4.86 -18.77
C LYS A 228 -12.79 -5.75 -19.72
N LEU A 229 -11.50 -5.47 -19.84
CA LEU A 229 -10.58 -6.27 -20.64
C LEU A 229 -10.49 -7.70 -20.09
N ILE A 230 -10.35 -7.86 -18.78
CA ILE A 230 -10.31 -9.17 -18.12
C ILE A 230 -11.62 -9.89 -18.34
N LYS A 231 -12.76 -9.30 -17.97
CA LYS A 231 -14.08 -9.92 -18.10
C LYS A 231 -14.37 -10.46 -19.50
N SER A 232 -13.92 -9.74 -20.53
CA SER A 232 -14.12 -10.19 -21.92
C SER A 232 -13.13 -11.26 -22.38
N SER A 233 -12.03 -11.51 -21.65
CA SER A 233 -10.92 -12.39 -22.06
C SER A 233 -10.90 -13.75 -21.39
N ILE A 234 -11.65 -13.93 -20.31
CA ILE A 234 -11.66 -15.13 -19.47
C ILE A 234 -12.93 -15.96 -19.69
N ASP A 235 -12.85 -17.22 -19.31
CA ASP A 235 -13.97 -18.18 -19.27
C ASP A 235 -14.35 -18.50 -17.81
N GLU A 236 -15.37 -19.33 -17.62
CA GLU A 236 -15.91 -19.68 -16.28
C GLU A 236 -14.89 -20.35 -15.36
N SER A 237 -13.85 -21.00 -15.89
CA SER A 237 -12.84 -21.66 -15.07
C SER A 237 -12.05 -20.69 -14.19
N PHE A 238 -12.03 -19.40 -14.52
CA PHE A 238 -11.38 -18.38 -13.71
C PHE A 238 -12.19 -17.95 -12.46
N TYR A 239 -13.44 -18.40 -12.37
CA TYR A 239 -14.33 -18.10 -11.23
C TYR A 239 -14.43 -19.23 -10.22
N ASP A 240 -13.59 -20.26 -10.35
CA ASP A 240 -13.54 -21.42 -9.47
C ASP A 240 -12.13 -21.73 -9.01
N GLY A 241 -12.02 -22.55 -7.96
CA GLY A 241 -10.75 -22.98 -7.38
C GLY A 241 -10.28 -22.14 -6.20
N PRO A 242 -9.08 -22.48 -5.66
CA PRO A 242 -8.52 -21.85 -4.45
C PRO A 242 -8.02 -20.42 -4.67
N VAL A 243 -7.83 -20.01 -5.92
CA VAL A 243 -7.63 -18.63 -6.37
C VAL A 243 -8.57 -18.40 -7.54
N LYS A 244 -9.48 -17.46 -7.39
CA LYS A 244 -10.54 -17.20 -8.38
C LYS A 244 -10.79 -15.72 -8.54
N LEU A 245 -11.28 -15.31 -9.70
CA LEU A 245 -11.74 -13.94 -9.91
C LEU A 245 -13.04 -13.69 -9.14
N SER A 246 -13.16 -12.48 -8.61
CA SER A 246 -14.42 -12.06 -8.01
C SER A 246 -15.49 -11.88 -9.08
N LYS A 247 -16.66 -12.48 -8.85
CA LYS A 247 -17.85 -12.29 -9.72
C LYS A 247 -18.34 -10.85 -9.71
N MET A 248 -18.06 -10.11 -8.65
CA MET A 248 -18.42 -8.69 -8.50
C MET A 248 -17.52 -7.77 -9.32
N HIS A 249 -16.20 -8.05 -9.39
CA HIS A 249 -15.24 -7.19 -10.09
C HIS A 249 -14.06 -7.99 -10.63
N SER A 250 -14.00 -8.20 -11.94
CA SER A 250 -13.01 -9.08 -12.60
C SER A 250 -11.54 -8.63 -12.47
N ASN A 251 -11.24 -7.44 -11.98
CA ASN A 251 -9.86 -7.03 -11.64
C ASN A 251 -9.52 -7.28 -10.16
N PHE A 252 -10.34 -8.07 -9.46
CA PHE A 252 -10.10 -8.55 -8.11
C PHE A 252 -10.10 -10.07 -8.13
N PHE A 253 -9.17 -10.69 -7.42
CA PHE A 253 -9.23 -12.10 -7.11
C PHE A 253 -9.51 -12.30 -5.61
N GLU A 254 -10.03 -13.46 -5.31
CA GLU A 254 -10.26 -13.98 -3.96
C GLU A 254 -9.44 -15.25 -3.83
N ASN A 255 -8.80 -15.48 -2.70
CA ASN A 255 -8.02 -16.68 -2.47
C ASN A 255 -8.31 -17.30 -1.11
N ASP A 256 -8.12 -18.61 -1.06
CA ASP A 256 -8.13 -19.34 0.19
C ASP A 256 -6.93 -18.92 1.06
N PRO A 257 -7.06 -18.91 2.39
CA PRO A 257 -5.95 -18.58 3.27
C PRO A 257 -4.81 -19.61 3.13
N ASN A 258 -3.58 -19.17 3.27
CA ASN A 258 -2.37 -19.98 3.20
C ASN A 258 -2.11 -20.67 1.84
N ILE A 259 -2.79 -20.21 0.78
CA ILE A 259 -2.46 -20.68 -0.58
C ILE A 259 -1.05 -20.21 -0.95
N SER A 260 -0.32 -21.04 -1.72
CA SER A 260 1.02 -20.69 -2.22
C SER A 260 1.01 -19.40 -3.02
N ALA A 261 1.96 -18.50 -2.76
CA ALA A 261 2.15 -17.26 -3.51
C ALA A 261 2.47 -17.54 -4.99
N ASN A 262 3.10 -18.67 -5.30
CA ASN A 262 3.37 -19.10 -6.67
C ASN A 262 2.09 -19.46 -7.42
N ILE A 263 1.09 -20.05 -6.75
CA ILE A 263 -0.23 -20.31 -7.33
C ILE A 263 -0.93 -18.98 -7.67
N ILE A 264 -0.92 -18.01 -6.74
CA ILE A 264 -1.47 -16.66 -6.97
C ILE A 264 -0.77 -15.98 -8.15
N SER A 265 0.57 -16.02 -8.17
CA SER A 265 1.38 -15.42 -9.25
C SER A 265 1.10 -16.07 -10.60
N SER A 266 0.96 -17.39 -10.63
CA SER A 266 0.60 -18.14 -11.85
C SER A 266 -0.80 -17.78 -12.35
N PHE A 267 -1.76 -17.65 -11.43
CA PHE A 267 -3.13 -17.22 -11.77
C PHE A 267 -3.14 -15.81 -12.39
N ILE A 268 -2.41 -14.86 -11.80
CA ILE A 268 -2.26 -13.49 -12.35
C ILE A 268 -1.63 -13.53 -13.75
N SER A 269 -0.61 -14.36 -13.95
CA SER A 269 0.06 -14.52 -15.24
C SER A 269 -0.86 -15.12 -16.32
N LYS A 270 -1.73 -16.06 -15.95
CA LYS A 270 -2.76 -16.60 -16.86
C LYS A 270 -3.72 -15.51 -17.32
N ILE A 271 -4.19 -14.63 -16.42
CA ILE A 271 -5.04 -13.49 -16.76
C ILE A 271 -4.32 -12.56 -17.76
N GLN A 272 -3.05 -12.18 -17.45
CA GLN A 272 -2.27 -11.33 -18.36
C GLN A 272 -2.16 -11.94 -19.76
N LYS A 273 -1.89 -13.26 -19.85
CA LYS A 273 -1.80 -14.00 -21.11
C LYS A 273 -3.12 -13.92 -21.90
N ARG A 274 -4.25 -14.23 -21.28
CA ARG A 274 -5.58 -14.17 -21.91
C ARG A 274 -5.91 -12.78 -22.46
N VAL A 275 -5.64 -11.73 -21.67
CA VAL A 275 -5.88 -10.34 -22.12
C VAL A 275 -4.95 -9.98 -23.26
N LYS A 276 -3.68 -10.39 -23.21
CA LYS A 276 -2.71 -10.14 -24.28
C LYS A 276 -3.10 -10.84 -25.58
N GLU A 277 -3.53 -12.09 -25.51
CA GLU A 277 -4.00 -12.87 -26.67
C GLU A 277 -5.22 -12.24 -27.34
N LYS A 278 -6.20 -11.79 -26.55
CA LYS A 278 -7.47 -11.26 -27.09
C LYS A 278 -7.40 -9.80 -27.52
N HIS A 279 -6.68 -8.96 -26.77
CA HIS A 279 -6.71 -7.50 -26.96
C HIS A 279 -5.37 -6.91 -27.40
N ASN A 280 -4.31 -7.72 -27.49
CA ASN A 280 -2.93 -7.29 -27.71
C ASN A 280 -2.43 -6.25 -26.67
N ILE A 281 -2.95 -6.31 -25.45
CA ILE A 281 -2.60 -5.42 -24.32
C ILE A 281 -1.96 -6.26 -23.21
N LEU A 282 -0.74 -5.92 -22.80
CA LEU A 282 -0.13 -6.47 -21.59
C LEU A 282 -0.54 -5.61 -20.40
N LEU A 283 -1.37 -6.17 -19.50
CA LEU A 283 -1.77 -5.48 -18.29
C LEU A 283 -0.58 -5.31 -17.33
N GLU A 284 -0.37 -4.10 -16.81
CA GLU A 284 0.62 -3.84 -15.77
C GLU A 284 0.04 -4.19 -14.39
N LYS A 285 0.80 -4.95 -13.60
CA LYS A 285 0.38 -5.31 -12.24
C LYS A 285 0.35 -4.08 -11.33
N GLU A 286 -0.71 -3.92 -10.55
CA GLU A 286 -0.77 -2.98 -9.43
C GLU A 286 -0.28 -3.66 -8.15
N LEU A 287 -0.60 -4.95 -7.98
CA LEU A 287 -0.07 -5.79 -6.90
C LEU A 287 1.46 -5.89 -7.00
N ARG A 288 2.15 -5.56 -5.91
CA ARG A 288 3.61 -5.73 -5.78
C ARG A 288 3.92 -7.16 -5.37
N ILE A 289 4.64 -7.88 -6.23
CA ILE A 289 5.16 -9.22 -5.95
C ILE A 289 6.65 -9.05 -5.61
N ILE A 290 7.04 -9.56 -4.46
CA ILE A 290 8.40 -9.48 -3.90
C ILE A 290 9.04 -10.87 -3.98
N ASP A 291 10.25 -10.90 -4.56
CA ASP A 291 11.11 -12.10 -4.65
C ASP A 291 12.05 -12.19 -3.44
#